data_8a6906bb01f68aaaf2a2c7645f18450d
#
_entry.id   8a6906bb01f68aaaf2a2c7645f18450d
#
_cell.length_a   1.000
_cell.length_b   1.000
_cell.length_c   1.000
_cell.angle_alpha   90.00
_cell.angle_beta   90.00
_cell.angle_gamma   90.00
#
_symmetry.space_group_name_H-M   'P 1'
#
loop_
_entity.id
_entity.type
_entity.pdbx_description
1 polymer ?
#
loop_
_entity_poly.entity_id
_entity_poly.type
_entity_poly.pdbx_seq_one_letter_code
_entity_poly.pdbx_strand_id
1 'polypeptide(L)'
;MSFPEVKISLDTSRDDLRAELYSPCLKWADRFDRGVGFFTSGWLNYNLAGMSDFASRGGKMRLITSPILSNDDTDAIISANDTDPSAYQVFEDALMESIEKLKEEMQNDIFNAFSWMLHDGIIEMKFAIPCKKLNDGDFHAKFGIFYSGDDAISYSGSINDSKHGFQNYETIMVFKTWSGTKEYVDSETARFERIWNRNDDNLKVYTIPQAVKSEIFRLRTADRPYSKNKNIEDKWAHQDKAVERFLEKKHGILAMATGTGKTVTAIKIMNRLFDENQIRRVVITMYGNDLLDQWATQMRKEFQSKQINYHYEAKKMMNNFIMHPDDSILLISRDSGNLTRLLNLLEKAPGNYLNDTLFIFDEVHGAGSATFVENLSGRISPYRFRLGLSATPQREYDDEGNDFLLNEIGPVIFEFSLKDAIEKGILCEFNYITLPYTLSEEEKQRKKRLIGAFNAKREAGEPCDEKDLFTKLSFINKTAIDKISQFDSFIASRTELLEKCIIFVQSMDYGLLLQDVLSKYTDRYHTYYADDEKKNLENFADGKISCLLTCKKVSEGIDISSVTNIILFASDRSRLVTTQRIGRALRLDKNNPNKVANVIDFILSDITEGDNNADTEREEWLSELAKTRRINDEKSDN
;
A
#
# COMPACT_ATOMS: atom_id res chain seq x y z
N MET A 1 -6.34 10.15 27.52
CA MET A 1 -7.53 10.96 27.92
C MET A 1 -8.42 10.11 28.83
N SER A 2 -9.17 10.72 29.76
CA SER A 2 -10.15 9.98 30.56
C SER A 2 -11.30 9.47 29.66
N PHE A 3 -11.86 8.32 29.99
CA PHE A 3 -13.03 7.79 29.29
C PHE A 3 -14.22 8.75 29.38
N PRO A 4 -14.98 8.96 28.31
CA PRO A 4 -16.17 9.80 28.37
C PRO A 4 -17.28 9.12 29.18
N GLU A 5 -17.93 9.90 30.03
CA GLU A 5 -19.10 9.45 30.77
C GLU A 5 -20.32 9.50 29.84
N VAL A 6 -20.72 8.34 29.32
CA VAL A 6 -21.89 8.19 28.45
C VAL A 6 -22.82 7.16 29.08
N LYS A 7 -24.13 7.46 29.12
CA LYS A 7 -25.17 6.55 29.59
C LYS A 7 -25.24 5.30 28.71
N ILE A 8 -25.71 4.19 29.26
CA ILE A 8 -25.92 2.93 28.52
C ILE A 8 -27.17 2.96 27.62
N SER A 9 -28.11 3.83 27.91
CA SER A 9 -29.32 4.07 27.13
C SER A 9 -29.63 5.56 27.16
N LEU A 10 -30.02 6.07 26.02
CA LEU A 10 -30.43 7.47 25.82
C LEU A 10 -31.76 7.48 25.06
N ASP A 11 -32.61 8.44 25.38
CA ASP A 11 -33.81 8.73 24.61
C ASP A 11 -33.99 10.24 24.38
N THR A 12 -34.47 10.60 23.20
CA THR A 12 -34.59 12.00 22.78
C THR A 12 -35.62 12.82 23.59
N SER A 13 -36.47 12.17 24.37
CA SER A 13 -37.47 12.86 25.23
C SER A 13 -36.86 13.39 26.53
N ARG A 14 -35.68 12.88 26.93
CA ARG A 14 -35.04 13.18 28.22
C ARG A 14 -33.59 13.62 28.09
N ASP A 15 -32.91 13.18 27.02
CA ASP A 15 -31.48 13.29 26.87
C ASP A 15 -31.12 14.19 25.68
N ASP A 16 -30.16 15.07 25.87
CA ASP A 16 -29.52 15.80 24.78
C ASP A 16 -28.39 14.93 24.17
N LEU A 17 -28.69 14.26 23.06
CA LEU A 17 -27.77 13.38 22.39
C LEU A 17 -26.46 14.07 21.97
N ARG A 18 -26.50 15.36 21.67
CA ARG A 18 -25.30 16.15 21.36
C ARG A 18 -24.40 16.28 22.57
N ALA A 19 -24.99 16.67 23.71
CA ALA A 19 -24.24 16.90 24.95
C ALA A 19 -23.82 15.60 25.63
N GLU A 20 -24.66 14.55 25.56
CA GLU A 20 -24.49 13.32 26.34
C GLU A 20 -23.88 12.16 25.56
N LEU A 21 -23.82 12.22 24.21
CA LEU A 21 -23.19 11.18 23.37
C LEU A 21 -22.15 11.77 22.40
N TYR A 22 -22.62 12.60 21.44
CA TYR A 22 -21.75 12.96 20.31
C TYR A 22 -20.58 13.86 20.72
N SER A 23 -20.81 14.93 21.50
CA SER A 23 -19.73 15.85 21.87
C SER A 23 -18.65 15.23 22.74
N PRO A 24 -18.97 14.45 23.81
CA PRO A 24 -17.95 13.80 24.60
C PRO A 24 -17.20 12.71 23.82
N CYS A 25 -17.91 11.92 22.98
CA CYS A 25 -17.27 10.90 22.17
C CYS A 25 -16.39 11.47 21.06
N LEU A 26 -16.84 12.54 20.37
CA LEU A 26 -16.02 13.22 19.36
C LEU A 26 -14.78 13.87 19.94
N LYS A 27 -14.84 14.42 21.17
CA LYS A 27 -13.67 14.96 21.86
C LYS A 27 -12.65 13.89 22.27
N TRP A 28 -13.11 12.69 22.56
CA TRP A 28 -12.28 11.57 23.02
C TRP A 28 -11.68 10.79 21.85
N ALA A 29 -12.47 10.56 20.78
CA ALA A 29 -12.10 9.70 19.67
C ALA A 29 -11.07 10.31 18.72
N ASP A 30 -10.26 9.45 18.12
CA ASP A 30 -9.40 9.74 16.97
C ASP A 30 -9.98 9.17 15.66
N ARG A 31 -10.90 8.18 15.74
CA ARG A 31 -11.65 7.65 14.60
C ARG A 31 -13.12 7.47 14.94
N PHE A 32 -13.99 7.73 13.96
CA PHE A 32 -15.42 7.53 14.06
C PHE A 32 -15.96 6.82 12.82
N ASP A 33 -16.47 5.60 13.00
CA ASP A 33 -17.10 4.81 11.96
C ASP A 33 -18.62 4.89 12.12
N ARG A 34 -19.35 5.15 11.02
CA ARG A 34 -20.79 5.37 11.08
C ARG A 34 -21.51 4.69 9.93
N GLY A 35 -22.60 3.98 10.24
CA GLY A 35 -23.59 3.49 9.28
C GLY A 35 -24.92 4.18 9.49
N VAL A 36 -25.46 4.81 8.43
CA VAL A 36 -26.75 5.53 8.47
C VAL A 36 -27.52 5.31 7.18
N GLY A 37 -28.84 5.18 7.26
CA GLY A 37 -29.69 4.96 6.09
C GLY A 37 -29.53 6.08 5.07
N PHE A 38 -29.88 7.30 5.45
CA PHE A 38 -29.69 8.48 4.59
C PHE A 38 -28.88 9.52 5.32
N PHE A 39 -27.81 9.99 4.67
CA PHE A 39 -27.02 11.09 5.18
C PHE A 39 -27.67 12.41 4.76
N THR A 40 -28.02 13.21 5.75
CA THR A 40 -28.58 14.55 5.52
C THR A 40 -27.77 15.61 6.25
N SER A 41 -28.03 16.86 5.89
CA SER A 41 -27.44 18.03 6.56
C SER A 41 -27.69 18.09 8.06
N GLY A 42 -28.78 17.47 8.53
CA GLY A 42 -29.26 17.57 9.91
C GLY A 42 -28.25 17.16 10.96
N TRP A 43 -27.64 15.98 10.79
CA TRP A 43 -26.64 15.48 11.75
C TRP A 43 -25.38 16.35 11.80
N LEU A 44 -24.87 16.75 10.62
CA LEU A 44 -23.65 17.57 10.57
C LEU A 44 -23.91 18.97 11.14
N ASN A 45 -25.08 19.55 10.87
CA ASN A 45 -25.50 20.81 11.46
C ASN A 45 -25.55 20.72 12.99
N TYR A 46 -26.17 19.65 13.50
CA TYR A 46 -26.30 19.41 14.93
C TYR A 46 -24.96 19.23 15.64
N ASN A 47 -23.96 18.62 14.96
CA ASN A 47 -22.66 18.28 15.53
C ASN A 47 -21.49 19.11 14.96
N LEU A 48 -21.73 20.20 14.24
CA LEU A 48 -20.70 20.94 13.50
C LEU A 48 -19.51 21.37 14.38
N ALA A 49 -19.77 21.88 15.57
CA ALA A 49 -18.72 22.30 16.51
C ALA A 49 -17.85 21.10 16.98
N GLY A 50 -18.50 19.98 17.31
CA GLY A 50 -17.79 18.74 17.68
C GLY A 50 -16.97 18.15 16.53
N MET A 51 -17.53 18.18 15.32
CA MET A 51 -16.82 17.72 14.12
C MET A 51 -15.68 18.65 13.72
N SER A 52 -15.82 19.96 13.90
CA SER A 52 -14.73 20.91 13.65
C SER A 52 -13.57 20.71 14.63
N ASP A 53 -13.84 20.47 15.91
CA ASP A 53 -12.84 20.11 16.91
C ASP A 53 -12.17 18.76 16.60
N PHE A 54 -12.97 17.73 16.28
CA PHE A 54 -12.49 16.42 15.86
C PHE A 54 -11.58 16.52 14.61
N ALA A 55 -11.98 17.27 13.59
CA ALA A 55 -11.19 17.54 12.40
C ALA A 55 -9.89 18.29 12.72
N SER A 56 -9.95 19.31 13.61
CA SER A 56 -8.78 20.09 14.03
C SER A 56 -7.71 19.24 14.72
N ARG A 57 -8.12 18.17 15.42
CA ARG A 57 -7.23 17.20 16.08
C ARG A 57 -6.75 16.07 15.15
N GLY A 58 -7.16 16.09 13.87
CA GLY A 58 -6.78 15.06 12.88
C GLY A 58 -7.63 13.80 12.94
N GLY A 59 -8.79 13.85 13.58
CA GLY A 59 -9.75 12.74 13.63
C GLY A 59 -10.20 12.31 12.24
N LYS A 60 -10.54 11.03 12.08
CA LYS A 60 -10.99 10.43 10.82
C LYS A 60 -12.36 9.81 10.96
N MET A 61 -13.29 10.15 10.06
CA MET A 61 -14.64 9.59 10.01
C MET A 61 -14.81 8.75 8.75
N ARG A 62 -15.30 7.53 8.91
CA ARG A 62 -15.74 6.68 7.80
C ARG A 62 -17.26 6.55 7.85
N LEU A 63 -17.93 6.90 6.76
CA LEU A 63 -19.38 6.93 6.68
C LEU A 63 -19.88 5.97 5.60
N ILE A 64 -20.80 5.08 5.96
CA ILE A 64 -21.57 4.25 5.03
C ILE A 64 -23.01 4.76 5.05
N THR A 65 -23.57 5.05 3.88
CA THR A 65 -24.93 5.55 3.73
C THR A 65 -25.60 4.99 2.48
N SER A 66 -26.93 5.11 2.39
CA SER A 66 -27.67 4.84 1.16
C SER A 66 -27.62 6.06 0.23
N PRO A 67 -27.49 5.89 -1.07
CA PRO A 67 -27.78 6.96 -2.02
C PRO A 67 -29.30 7.17 -2.12
N ILE A 68 -29.72 8.35 -2.56
CA ILE A 68 -31.13 8.56 -2.94
C ILE A 68 -31.22 8.23 -4.43
N LEU A 69 -31.84 7.08 -4.74
CA LEU A 69 -31.99 6.56 -6.10
C LEU A 69 -33.46 6.41 -6.43
N SER A 70 -33.82 6.52 -7.72
CA SER A 70 -35.12 6.02 -8.21
C SER A 70 -35.14 4.48 -8.26
N ASN A 71 -36.32 3.87 -8.31
CA ASN A 71 -36.43 2.43 -8.46
C ASN A 71 -35.75 1.95 -9.74
N ASP A 72 -35.90 2.69 -10.84
CA ASP A 72 -35.31 2.34 -12.14
C ASP A 72 -33.77 2.38 -12.09
N ASP A 73 -33.19 3.38 -11.41
CA ASP A 73 -31.74 3.48 -11.21
C ASP A 73 -31.21 2.34 -10.32
N THR A 74 -31.97 2.02 -9.28
CA THR A 74 -31.62 0.93 -8.36
C THR A 74 -31.61 -0.41 -9.12
N ASP A 75 -32.62 -0.70 -9.93
CA ASP A 75 -32.70 -1.91 -10.75
C ASP A 75 -31.59 -1.97 -11.79
N ALA A 76 -31.25 -0.85 -12.43
CA ALA A 76 -30.14 -0.76 -13.38
C ALA A 76 -28.79 -1.08 -12.70
N ILE A 77 -28.54 -0.51 -11.51
CA ILE A 77 -27.31 -0.75 -10.75
C ILE A 77 -27.22 -2.18 -10.24
N ILE A 78 -28.34 -2.75 -9.76
CA ILE A 78 -28.36 -4.11 -9.20
C ILE A 78 -28.20 -5.17 -10.28
N SER A 79 -28.83 -4.99 -11.45
CA SER A 79 -28.78 -5.95 -12.56
C SER A 79 -27.44 -5.96 -13.31
N ALA A 80 -26.68 -4.88 -13.24
CA ALA A 80 -25.39 -4.78 -13.91
C ALA A 80 -24.30 -5.62 -13.20
N ASN A 81 -23.35 -6.10 -13.99
CA ASN A 81 -22.13 -6.70 -13.42
C ASN A 81 -21.29 -5.65 -12.70
N ASP A 82 -20.52 -6.05 -11.67
CA ASP A 82 -19.67 -5.15 -10.86
C ASP A 82 -18.59 -4.38 -11.66
N THR A 83 -18.40 -4.74 -12.92
CA THR A 83 -17.45 -4.11 -13.86
C THR A 83 -18.13 -3.35 -15.00
N ASP A 84 -19.45 -3.17 -14.94
CA ASP A 84 -20.20 -2.49 -15.98
C ASP A 84 -20.11 -0.95 -15.79
N PRO A 85 -19.48 -0.22 -16.72
CA PRO A 85 -19.35 1.23 -16.62
C PRO A 85 -20.71 1.95 -16.68
N SER A 86 -21.73 1.36 -17.30
CA SER A 86 -23.05 1.98 -17.44
C SER A 86 -23.76 2.10 -16.08
N ALA A 87 -23.67 1.07 -15.23
CA ALA A 87 -24.24 1.12 -13.88
C ALA A 87 -23.54 2.17 -13.01
N TYR A 88 -22.24 2.34 -13.20
CA TYR A 88 -21.50 3.37 -12.47
C TYR A 88 -21.89 4.77 -12.92
N GLN A 89 -22.15 4.97 -14.22
CA GLN A 89 -22.63 6.25 -14.74
C GLN A 89 -24.02 6.59 -14.19
N VAL A 90 -24.95 5.64 -14.15
CA VAL A 90 -26.28 5.82 -13.54
C VAL A 90 -26.14 6.24 -12.06
N PHE A 91 -25.23 5.57 -11.32
CA PHE A 91 -24.96 5.91 -9.92
C PHE A 91 -24.36 7.33 -9.79
N GLU A 92 -23.43 7.71 -10.67
CA GLU A 92 -22.79 9.04 -10.67
C GLU A 92 -23.81 10.13 -10.95
N ASP A 93 -24.67 9.97 -11.95
CA ASP A 93 -25.70 10.95 -12.33
C ASP A 93 -26.72 11.15 -11.20
N ALA A 94 -27.22 10.07 -10.62
CA ALA A 94 -28.14 10.11 -9.48
C ALA A 94 -27.50 10.77 -8.24
N LEU A 95 -26.21 10.51 -8.01
CA LEU A 95 -25.51 11.10 -6.87
C LEU A 95 -25.25 12.61 -7.09
N MET A 96 -25.00 13.04 -8.33
CA MET A 96 -24.90 14.47 -8.68
C MET A 96 -26.20 15.21 -8.36
N GLU A 97 -27.34 14.66 -8.75
CA GLU A 97 -28.67 15.22 -8.41
C GLU A 97 -28.89 15.30 -6.88
N SER A 98 -28.45 14.25 -6.16
CA SER A 98 -28.53 14.22 -4.69
C SER A 98 -27.66 15.28 -4.03
N ILE A 99 -26.48 15.59 -4.58
CA ILE A 99 -25.60 16.66 -4.07
C ILE A 99 -26.19 18.06 -4.30
N GLU A 100 -26.83 18.29 -5.45
CA GLU A 100 -27.50 19.56 -5.70
C GLU A 100 -28.65 19.79 -4.70
N LYS A 101 -29.46 18.77 -4.43
CA LYS A 101 -30.51 18.83 -3.39
C LYS A 101 -29.92 19.06 -2.00
N LEU A 102 -28.83 18.36 -1.65
CA LEU A 102 -28.14 18.53 -0.38
C LEU A 102 -27.61 19.96 -0.20
N LYS A 103 -27.11 20.58 -1.28
CA LYS A 103 -26.64 21.96 -1.28
C LYS A 103 -27.77 22.94 -1.05
N GLU A 104 -28.95 22.73 -1.63
CA GLU A 104 -30.13 23.58 -1.42
C GLU A 104 -30.64 23.48 0.03
N GLU A 105 -30.56 22.31 0.64
CA GLU A 105 -31.01 22.06 2.03
C GLU A 105 -29.99 22.51 3.09
N MET A 106 -28.70 22.54 2.77
CA MET A 106 -27.63 22.95 3.69
C MET A 106 -27.43 24.46 3.73
N GLN A 107 -27.25 25.01 4.93
CA GLN A 107 -26.69 26.36 5.08
C GLN A 107 -25.27 26.38 4.49
N ASN A 108 -24.90 27.47 3.85
CA ASN A 108 -23.61 27.62 3.16
C ASN A 108 -22.39 27.25 4.01
N ASP A 109 -22.40 27.60 5.31
CA ASP A 109 -21.29 27.32 6.23
C ASP A 109 -21.14 25.82 6.53
N ILE A 110 -22.25 25.08 6.60
CA ILE A 110 -22.26 23.64 6.86
C ILE A 110 -21.78 22.87 5.65
N PHE A 111 -22.27 23.27 4.47
CA PHE A 111 -21.81 22.67 3.21
C PHE A 111 -20.32 22.94 2.96
N ASN A 112 -19.86 24.15 3.28
CA ASN A 112 -18.45 24.50 3.21
C ASN A 112 -17.60 23.62 4.16
N ALA A 113 -18.04 23.45 5.41
CA ALA A 113 -17.35 22.58 6.36
C ALA A 113 -17.29 21.12 5.89
N PHE A 114 -18.39 20.59 5.39
CA PHE A 114 -18.48 19.25 4.83
C PHE A 114 -17.51 19.08 3.63
N SER A 115 -17.53 20.03 2.70
CA SER A 115 -16.67 20.02 1.51
C SER A 115 -15.18 20.05 1.90
N TRP A 116 -14.80 20.85 2.91
CA TRP A 116 -13.45 20.88 3.43
C TRP A 116 -13.05 19.57 4.14
N MET A 117 -13.96 18.97 4.94
CA MET A 117 -13.71 17.71 5.63
C MET A 117 -13.54 16.55 4.64
N LEU A 118 -14.30 16.51 3.56
CA LEU A 118 -14.11 15.54 2.46
C LEU A 118 -12.78 15.78 1.73
N HIS A 119 -12.47 17.02 1.39
CA HIS A 119 -11.23 17.38 0.72
C HIS A 119 -9.98 17.03 1.55
N ASP A 120 -10.01 17.30 2.84
CA ASP A 120 -8.91 17.00 3.76
C ASP A 120 -8.85 15.52 4.17
N GLY A 121 -9.78 14.70 3.66
CA GLY A 121 -9.88 13.28 4.02
C GLY A 121 -10.20 13.05 5.50
N ILE A 122 -10.85 13.99 6.15
CA ILE A 122 -11.42 13.84 7.50
C ILE A 122 -12.65 12.94 7.42
N ILE A 123 -13.50 13.15 6.41
CA ILE A 123 -14.64 12.28 6.10
C ILE A 123 -14.32 11.46 4.86
N GLU A 124 -14.46 10.15 4.94
CA GLU A 124 -14.50 9.24 3.82
C GLU A 124 -15.89 8.60 3.75
N MET A 125 -16.53 8.65 2.56
CA MET A 125 -17.90 8.15 2.38
C MET A 125 -17.94 7.00 1.40
N LYS A 126 -18.81 6.03 1.70
CA LYS A 126 -19.21 4.96 0.79
C LYS A 126 -20.73 4.83 0.78
N PHE A 127 -21.27 4.37 -0.34
CA PHE A 127 -22.69 4.16 -0.54
C PHE A 127 -22.97 2.67 -0.64
N ALA A 128 -23.91 2.19 0.16
CA ALA A 128 -24.35 0.79 0.18
C ALA A 128 -25.74 0.67 -0.42
N ILE A 129 -25.87 -0.17 -1.45
CA ILE A 129 -27.12 -0.47 -2.14
C ILE A 129 -27.44 -1.95 -1.91
N PRO A 130 -28.57 -2.28 -1.29
CA PRO A 130 -29.02 -3.65 -1.09
C PRO A 130 -29.19 -4.39 -2.42
N CYS A 131 -28.87 -5.68 -2.43
CA CYS A 131 -29.00 -6.53 -3.60
C CYS A 131 -29.28 -7.99 -3.18
N LYS A 132 -29.48 -8.89 -4.15
CA LYS A 132 -29.77 -10.32 -3.91
C LYS A 132 -30.95 -10.53 -2.96
N LYS A 133 -30.71 -11.03 -1.72
CA LYS A 133 -31.76 -11.29 -0.72
C LYS A 133 -32.43 -10.04 -0.19
N LEU A 134 -31.80 -8.88 -0.34
CA LEU A 134 -32.28 -7.59 0.14
C LEU A 134 -32.74 -6.70 -1.01
N ASN A 135 -32.95 -7.29 -2.20
CA ASN A 135 -33.52 -6.59 -3.34
C ASN A 135 -34.83 -5.91 -2.93
N ASP A 136 -35.10 -4.72 -3.40
CA ASP A 136 -36.24 -3.86 -3.05
C ASP A 136 -36.19 -3.26 -1.62
N GLY A 137 -35.06 -3.37 -0.91
CA GLY A 137 -34.85 -2.75 0.40
C GLY A 137 -33.83 -1.62 0.37
N ASP A 138 -33.91 -0.72 1.34
CA ASP A 138 -32.92 0.34 1.55
C ASP A 138 -31.86 -0.08 2.58
N PHE A 139 -30.66 0.47 2.46
CA PHE A 139 -29.67 0.39 3.52
C PHE A 139 -30.09 1.31 4.68
N HIS A 140 -30.75 0.74 5.68
CA HIS A 140 -31.40 1.49 6.75
C HIS A 140 -30.71 1.28 8.12
N ALA A 141 -29.39 1.22 8.12
CA ALA A 141 -28.60 1.10 9.34
C ALA A 141 -28.56 2.41 10.15
N LYS A 142 -28.39 2.32 11.46
CA LYS A 142 -28.28 3.47 12.37
C LYS A 142 -27.37 3.10 13.54
N PHE A 143 -26.08 3.14 13.31
CA PHE A 143 -25.07 2.84 14.32
C PHE A 143 -23.81 3.68 14.12
N GLY A 144 -23.00 3.77 15.16
CA GLY A 144 -21.68 4.39 15.07
C GLY A 144 -20.74 3.85 16.13
N ILE A 145 -19.46 3.94 15.84
CA ILE A 145 -18.37 3.44 16.68
C ILE A 145 -17.27 4.49 16.77
N PHE A 146 -17.05 5.00 17.97
CA PHE A 146 -15.96 5.91 18.29
C PHE A 146 -14.79 5.13 18.84
N TYR A 147 -13.57 5.39 18.35
CA TYR A 147 -12.34 4.70 18.76
C TYR A 147 -11.31 5.68 19.30
N SER A 148 -10.58 5.27 20.33
CA SER A 148 -9.37 5.94 20.83
C SER A 148 -8.37 4.88 21.31
N GLY A 149 -7.29 4.70 20.55
CA GLY A 149 -6.37 3.57 20.75
C GLY A 149 -7.09 2.23 20.59
N ASP A 150 -6.96 1.36 21.61
CA ASP A 150 -7.59 0.03 21.65
C ASP A 150 -9.03 0.04 22.20
N ASP A 151 -9.49 1.19 22.68
CA ASP A 151 -10.82 1.33 23.27
C ASP A 151 -11.83 1.88 22.28
N ALA A 152 -13.10 1.44 22.45
CA ALA A 152 -14.17 1.88 21.59
C ALA A 152 -15.50 2.00 22.34
N ILE A 153 -16.34 2.92 21.83
CA ILE A 153 -17.74 3.08 22.22
C ILE A 153 -18.58 2.89 20.96
N SER A 154 -19.45 1.90 20.94
CA SER A 154 -20.46 1.77 19.90
C SER A 154 -21.84 2.18 20.37
N TYR A 155 -22.64 2.66 19.45
CA TYR A 155 -24.06 2.90 19.69
C TYR A 155 -24.89 2.37 18.53
N SER A 156 -26.12 1.93 18.84
CA SER A 156 -27.10 1.51 17.84
C SER A 156 -28.49 1.96 18.30
N GLY A 157 -29.34 2.36 17.36
CA GLY A 157 -30.67 2.86 17.68
C GLY A 157 -31.54 3.14 16.47
N SER A 158 -32.60 3.89 16.66
CA SER A 158 -33.59 4.21 15.61
C SER A 158 -33.37 5.56 14.91
N ILE A 159 -32.48 6.42 15.43
CA ILE A 159 -32.36 7.81 15.01
C ILE A 159 -31.81 7.99 13.59
N ASN A 160 -32.57 8.73 12.78
CA ASN A 160 -32.13 9.18 11.45
C ASN A 160 -31.37 10.52 11.53
N ASP A 161 -30.55 10.81 10.53
CA ASP A 161 -29.76 12.06 10.41
C ASP A 161 -30.61 13.27 10.05
N SER A 162 -31.90 13.13 9.81
CA SER A 162 -32.79 14.21 9.46
C SER A 162 -33.05 15.16 10.63
N LYS A 163 -33.39 16.43 10.33
CA LYS A 163 -33.79 17.41 11.33
C LYS A 163 -34.97 16.92 12.18
N HIS A 164 -35.90 16.16 11.59
CA HIS A 164 -37.03 15.55 12.27
C HIS A 164 -36.61 14.34 13.14
N GLY A 165 -35.53 13.62 12.80
CA GLY A 165 -35.03 12.50 13.59
C GLY A 165 -34.64 12.92 15.01
N PHE A 166 -34.12 14.15 15.19
CA PHE A 166 -33.80 14.69 16.52
C PHE A 166 -35.02 15.27 17.27
N GLN A 167 -36.16 15.33 16.62
CA GLN A 167 -37.43 15.79 17.21
C GLN A 167 -38.40 14.64 17.51
N ASN A 168 -38.16 13.45 16.95
CA ASN A 168 -38.95 12.27 17.23
C ASN A 168 -38.55 11.60 18.55
N TYR A 169 -39.43 10.75 19.10
CA TYR A 169 -39.04 9.86 20.20
C TYR A 169 -38.17 8.72 19.65
N GLU A 170 -36.89 8.79 19.93
CA GLU A 170 -35.89 7.85 19.44
C GLU A 170 -35.07 7.31 20.60
N THR A 171 -34.58 6.09 20.49
CA THR A 171 -33.74 5.44 21.51
C THR A 171 -32.40 5.00 20.96
N ILE A 172 -31.37 5.11 21.79
CA ILE A 172 -30.00 4.69 21.48
C ILE A 172 -29.48 3.83 22.62
N MET A 173 -28.93 2.67 22.28
CA MET A 173 -28.16 1.83 23.20
C MET A 173 -26.66 2.05 22.99
N VAL A 174 -25.91 2.14 24.07
CA VAL A 174 -24.47 2.43 24.05
C VAL A 174 -23.70 1.29 24.71
N PHE A 175 -22.65 0.82 24.03
CA PHE A 175 -21.78 -0.27 24.45
C PHE A 175 -20.33 0.22 24.50
N LYS A 176 -19.55 -0.30 25.45
CA LYS A 176 -18.17 0.15 25.71
C LYS A 176 -17.25 -1.05 25.87
N THR A 177 -16.02 -0.98 25.35
CA THR A 177 -15.03 -2.08 25.46
C THR A 177 -14.66 -2.41 26.91
N TRP A 178 -14.71 -1.44 27.81
CA TRP A 178 -14.31 -1.57 29.20
C TRP A 178 -15.43 -1.84 30.21
N SER A 179 -16.68 -1.96 29.77
CA SER A 179 -17.86 -2.12 30.65
C SER A 179 -18.54 -3.49 30.61
N GLY A 180 -17.81 -4.53 30.17
CA GLY A 180 -18.39 -5.88 30.03
C GLY A 180 -19.28 -6.07 28.79
N THR A 181 -19.35 -5.07 27.93
CA THR A 181 -20.13 -5.09 26.67
C THR A 181 -19.24 -5.12 25.42
N LYS A 182 -17.99 -5.55 25.55
CA LYS A 182 -17.00 -5.60 24.46
C LYS A 182 -17.47 -6.42 23.26
N GLU A 183 -18.14 -7.55 23.49
CA GLU A 183 -18.61 -8.41 22.41
C GLU A 183 -19.61 -7.70 21.47
N TYR A 184 -20.43 -6.78 21.98
CA TYR A 184 -21.33 -5.96 21.16
C TYR A 184 -20.54 -4.98 20.31
N VAL A 185 -19.51 -4.34 20.87
CA VAL A 185 -18.63 -3.42 20.14
C VAL A 185 -17.86 -4.17 19.04
N ASP A 186 -17.30 -5.34 19.35
CA ASP A 186 -16.58 -6.19 18.40
C ASP A 186 -17.50 -6.64 17.25
N SER A 187 -18.75 -7.01 17.54
CA SER A 187 -19.76 -7.39 16.55
C SER A 187 -20.10 -6.22 15.60
N GLU A 188 -20.33 -5.02 16.13
CA GLU A 188 -20.60 -3.83 15.32
C GLU A 188 -19.37 -3.43 14.48
N THR A 189 -18.19 -3.54 15.05
CA THR A 189 -16.93 -3.32 14.33
C THR A 189 -16.78 -4.30 13.16
N ALA A 190 -17.00 -5.59 13.40
CA ALA A 190 -16.94 -6.62 12.36
C ALA A 190 -17.98 -6.38 11.26
N ARG A 191 -19.20 -5.95 11.63
CA ARG A 191 -20.26 -5.57 10.68
C ARG A 191 -19.83 -4.39 9.82
N PHE A 192 -19.31 -3.32 10.43
CA PHE A 192 -18.86 -2.15 9.70
C PHE A 192 -17.72 -2.51 8.73
N GLU A 193 -16.69 -3.23 9.20
CA GLU A 193 -15.55 -3.63 8.37
C GLU A 193 -15.97 -4.56 7.22
N ARG A 194 -16.91 -5.48 7.43
CA ARG A 194 -17.44 -6.34 6.36
C ARG A 194 -18.06 -5.50 5.24
N ILE A 195 -18.90 -4.52 5.58
CA ILE A 195 -19.55 -3.65 4.59
C ILE A 195 -18.51 -2.72 3.96
N TRP A 196 -17.67 -2.07 4.78
CA TRP A 196 -16.65 -1.13 4.31
C TRP A 196 -15.68 -1.76 3.30
N ASN A 197 -15.29 -3.01 3.54
CA ASN A 197 -14.37 -3.74 2.68
C ASN A 197 -15.07 -4.50 1.54
N ARG A 198 -16.38 -4.29 1.32
CA ARG A 198 -17.17 -4.94 0.25
C ARG A 198 -17.23 -6.48 0.38
N ASN A 199 -17.19 -6.98 1.58
CA ASN A 199 -17.23 -8.41 1.89
C ASN A 199 -18.65 -8.87 2.28
N ASP A 200 -19.68 -8.07 1.99
CA ASP A 200 -21.08 -8.42 2.20
C ASP A 200 -21.75 -8.69 0.85
N ASP A 201 -22.12 -9.95 0.61
CA ASP A 201 -22.68 -10.40 -0.66
C ASP A 201 -24.07 -9.82 -0.98
N ASN A 202 -24.77 -9.24 -0.01
CA ASN A 202 -26.10 -8.66 -0.17
C ASN A 202 -26.06 -7.13 -0.32
N LEU A 203 -24.87 -6.54 -0.39
CA LEU A 203 -24.69 -5.11 -0.56
C LEU A 203 -23.69 -4.81 -1.67
N LYS A 204 -24.06 -3.99 -2.63
CA LYS A 204 -23.12 -3.33 -3.54
C LYS A 204 -22.65 -2.03 -2.90
N VAL A 205 -21.32 -1.85 -2.77
CA VAL A 205 -20.74 -0.70 -2.07
C VAL A 205 -19.89 0.12 -3.04
N TYR A 206 -20.23 1.38 -3.19
CA TYR A 206 -19.57 2.33 -4.10
C TYR A 206 -18.86 3.44 -3.31
N THR A 207 -17.76 3.96 -3.84
CA THR A 207 -17.12 5.19 -3.37
C THR A 207 -17.77 6.39 -4.07
N ILE A 208 -17.61 7.61 -3.51
CA ILE A 208 -18.05 8.82 -4.20
C ILE A 208 -17.32 8.92 -5.54
N PRO A 209 -18.04 9.03 -6.67
CA PRO A 209 -17.44 9.29 -7.97
C PRO A 209 -16.58 10.55 -7.97
N GLN A 210 -15.55 10.57 -8.79
CA GLN A 210 -14.61 11.68 -8.81
C GLN A 210 -15.24 12.95 -9.38
N ALA A 211 -16.12 12.84 -10.36
CA ALA A 211 -16.88 13.98 -10.88
C ALA A 211 -17.71 14.65 -9.77
N VAL A 212 -18.38 13.84 -8.94
CA VAL A 212 -19.15 14.31 -7.79
C VAL A 212 -18.26 14.98 -6.75
N LYS A 213 -17.09 14.40 -6.43
CA LYS A 213 -16.11 15.03 -5.54
C LYS A 213 -15.63 16.37 -6.07
N SER A 214 -15.33 16.44 -7.35
CA SER A 214 -14.85 17.69 -7.99
C SER A 214 -15.90 18.79 -7.92
N GLU A 215 -17.18 18.46 -8.11
CA GLU A 215 -18.27 19.42 -7.95
C GLU A 215 -18.41 19.91 -6.50
N ILE A 216 -18.39 19.00 -5.52
CA ILE A 216 -18.40 19.37 -4.10
C ILE A 216 -17.21 20.30 -3.78
N PHE A 217 -16.01 20.00 -4.30
CA PHE A 217 -14.81 20.79 -4.03
C PHE A 217 -14.83 22.16 -4.71
N ARG A 218 -15.46 22.29 -5.88
CA ARG A 218 -15.65 23.57 -6.58
C ARG A 218 -16.52 24.55 -5.77
N LEU A 219 -17.42 24.04 -4.96
CA LEU A 219 -18.36 24.83 -4.16
C LEU A 219 -17.79 25.29 -2.80
N ARG A 220 -16.53 24.95 -2.48
CA ARG A 220 -15.88 25.43 -1.25
C ARG A 220 -15.61 26.93 -1.30
N THR A 221 -15.70 27.58 -0.14
CA THR A 221 -15.11 28.90 0.05
C THR A 221 -13.61 28.83 0.31
N ALA A 222 -12.91 29.96 0.15
CA ALA A 222 -11.47 30.00 0.40
C ALA A 222 -11.11 29.74 1.88
N ASP A 223 -12.01 30.06 2.80
CA ASP A 223 -11.77 29.95 4.23
C ASP A 223 -12.17 28.58 4.77
N ARG A 224 -11.19 27.86 5.31
CA ARG A 224 -11.42 26.57 5.99
C ARG A 224 -12.08 26.84 7.36
N PRO A 225 -13.23 26.20 7.68
CA PRO A 225 -13.99 26.50 8.90
C PRO A 225 -13.43 25.88 10.18
N TYR A 226 -12.28 25.23 10.13
CA TYR A 226 -11.54 24.68 11.28
C TYR A 226 -10.04 24.84 11.08
N SER A 227 -9.30 24.95 12.19
CA SER A 227 -7.84 25.01 12.13
C SER A 227 -7.28 23.62 11.84
N LYS A 228 -6.42 23.51 10.83
CA LYS A 228 -5.61 22.29 10.67
C LYS A 228 -4.50 22.34 11.72
N ASN A 229 -4.45 21.35 12.60
CA ASN A 229 -3.39 21.31 13.61
C ASN A 229 -2.05 21.19 12.88
N LYS A 230 -1.21 22.22 12.98
CA LYS A 230 0.10 22.27 12.30
C LYS A 230 1.08 21.22 12.86
N ASN A 231 0.76 20.61 13.99
CA ASN A 231 1.64 19.70 14.72
C ASN A 231 1.43 18.22 14.40
N ILE A 232 0.40 17.85 13.63
CA ILE A 232 0.32 16.53 13.02
C ILE A 232 0.73 16.74 11.56
N GLU A 233 2.03 16.77 11.29
CA GLU A 233 2.48 16.52 9.93
C GLU A 233 1.80 15.24 9.48
N ASP A 234 0.99 15.33 8.44
CA ASP A 234 0.33 14.15 7.89
C ASP A 234 1.42 13.11 7.63
N LYS A 235 1.37 12.01 8.37
CA LYS A 235 2.32 10.89 8.24
C LYS A 235 2.58 10.53 6.78
N TRP A 236 1.59 10.78 5.92
CA TRP A 236 1.61 10.50 4.48
C TRP A 236 1.83 11.73 3.59
N ALA A 237 2.12 12.90 4.16
CA ALA A 237 2.35 14.15 3.41
C ALA A 237 3.43 14.03 2.32
N HIS A 238 4.38 13.08 2.47
CA HIS A 238 5.37 12.80 1.44
C HIS A 238 4.74 12.32 0.12
N GLN A 239 3.58 11.63 0.17
CA GLN A 239 2.86 11.19 -1.04
C GLN A 239 2.32 12.41 -1.80
N ASP A 240 1.74 13.38 -1.11
CA ASP A 240 1.20 14.58 -1.74
C ASP A 240 2.33 15.45 -2.34
N LYS A 241 3.47 15.53 -1.64
CA LYS A 241 4.68 16.17 -2.19
C LYS A 241 5.18 15.47 -3.47
N ALA A 242 5.15 14.14 -3.50
CA ALA A 242 5.54 13.36 -4.68
C ALA A 242 4.55 13.58 -5.85
N VAL A 243 3.24 13.65 -5.56
CA VAL A 243 2.20 13.98 -6.55
C VAL A 243 2.45 15.36 -7.16
N GLU A 244 2.62 16.39 -6.34
CA GLU A 244 2.88 17.76 -6.83
C GLU A 244 4.15 17.83 -7.68
N ARG A 245 5.23 17.15 -7.27
CA ARG A 245 6.46 17.07 -8.07
C ARG A 245 6.24 16.42 -9.43
N PHE A 246 5.47 15.32 -9.48
CA PHE A 246 5.16 14.69 -10.76
C PHE A 246 4.26 15.58 -11.63
N LEU A 247 3.25 16.23 -11.06
CA LEU A 247 2.37 17.14 -11.80
C LEU A 247 3.13 18.36 -12.36
N GLU A 248 4.19 18.81 -11.69
CA GLU A 248 5.10 19.85 -12.19
C GLU A 248 5.94 19.33 -13.37
N LYS A 249 6.60 18.18 -13.21
CA LYS A 249 7.60 17.66 -14.16
C LYS A 249 6.99 16.86 -15.31
N LYS A 250 5.83 16.23 -15.10
CA LYS A 250 5.11 15.35 -16.03
C LYS A 250 5.81 14.01 -16.31
N HIS A 251 7.11 13.89 -16.04
CA HIS A 251 7.87 12.66 -16.19
C HIS A 251 8.99 12.57 -15.16
N GLY A 252 9.38 11.35 -14.82
CA GLY A 252 10.47 11.06 -13.89
C GLY A 252 10.15 9.91 -12.94
N ILE A 253 11.08 9.67 -12.03
CA ILE A 253 11.07 8.55 -11.12
C ILE A 253 10.79 9.04 -9.70
N LEU A 254 9.87 8.35 -9.01
CA LEU A 254 9.67 8.49 -7.57
C LEU A 254 10.46 7.38 -6.87
N ALA A 255 11.56 7.78 -6.22
CA ALA A 255 12.40 6.91 -5.41
C ALA A 255 11.83 6.84 -3.99
N MET A 256 10.94 5.89 -3.73
CA MET A 256 10.23 5.76 -2.46
C MET A 256 10.47 4.38 -1.85
N ALA A 257 10.82 4.31 -0.58
CA ALA A 257 11.07 3.06 0.14
C ALA A 257 9.87 2.09 0.06
N THR A 258 10.13 0.79 0.19
CA THR A 258 9.07 -0.22 0.25
C THR A 258 8.16 0.03 1.46
N GLY A 259 6.84 -0.04 1.27
CA GLY A 259 5.86 0.19 2.35
C GLY A 259 5.48 1.66 2.57
N THR A 260 6.03 2.62 1.81
CA THR A 260 5.71 4.05 1.92
C THR A 260 4.58 4.51 1.00
N GLY A 261 3.95 3.58 0.28
CA GLY A 261 2.76 3.86 -0.52
C GLY A 261 3.02 4.29 -1.97
N LYS A 262 4.06 3.75 -2.65
CA LYS A 262 4.32 3.99 -4.09
C LYS A 262 3.07 3.85 -4.95
N THR A 263 2.37 2.72 -4.82
CA THR A 263 1.14 2.43 -5.57
C THR A 263 0.03 3.45 -5.28
N VAL A 264 -0.15 3.81 -4.00
CA VAL A 264 -1.14 4.83 -3.60
C VAL A 264 -0.80 6.20 -4.19
N THR A 265 0.49 6.56 -4.19
CA THR A 265 0.97 7.82 -4.81
C THR A 265 0.70 7.83 -6.32
N ALA A 266 0.95 6.72 -7.02
CA ALA A 266 0.66 6.60 -8.44
C ALA A 266 -0.85 6.71 -8.72
N ILE A 267 -1.70 6.10 -7.90
CA ILE A 267 -3.16 6.23 -7.99
C ILE A 267 -3.60 7.69 -7.79
N LYS A 268 -3.04 8.40 -6.81
CA LYS A 268 -3.30 9.83 -6.63
C LYS A 268 -2.92 10.65 -7.87
N ILE A 269 -1.79 10.34 -8.50
CA ILE A 269 -1.35 10.99 -9.76
C ILE A 269 -2.35 10.69 -10.89
N MET A 270 -2.74 9.41 -11.04
CA MET A 270 -3.72 9.01 -12.06
C MET A 270 -5.03 9.78 -11.89
N ASN A 271 -5.58 9.82 -10.68
CA ASN A 271 -6.82 10.54 -10.37
C ASN A 271 -6.71 12.02 -10.76
N ARG A 272 -5.65 12.71 -10.33
CA ARG A 272 -5.45 14.13 -10.67
C ARG A 272 -5.37 14.37 -12.17
N LEU A 273 -4.65 13.53 -12.91
CA LEU A 273 -4.50 13.69 -14.36
C LEU A 273 -5.81 13.39 -15.12
N PHE A 274 -6.60 12.39 -14.68
CA PHE A 274 -7.92 12.13 -15.23
C PHE A 274 -8.90 13.27 -14.92
N ASP A 275 -8.95 13.74 -13.67
CA ASP A 275 -9.84 14.84 -13.22
C ASP A 275 -9.57 16.15 -13.96
N GLU A 276 -8.30 16.44 -14.21
CA GLU A 276 -7.89 17.63 -14.96
C GLU A 276 -7.98 17.41 -16.49
N ASN A 277 -8.52 16.26 -16.95
CA ASN A 277 -8.59 15.86 -18.35
C ASN A 277 -7.26 15.95 -19.11
N GLN A 278 -6.13 15.76 -18.39
CA GLN A 278 -4.80 15.75 -18.98
C GLN A 278 -4.45 14.42 -19.63
N ILE A 279 -5.07 13.33 -19.17
CA ILE A 279 -4.92 11.99 -19.76
C ILE A 279 -6.28 11.39 -20.03
N ARG A 280 -6.32 10.48 -21.01
CA ARG A 280 -7.48 9.64 -21.33
C ARG A 280 -7.22 8.16 -21.05
N ARG A 281 -5.95 7.79 -20.90
CA ARG A 281 -5.55 6.38 -20.71
C ARG A 281 -4.30 6.22 -19.92
N VAL A 282 -4.15 5.02 -19.33
CA VAL A 282 -2.97 4.65 -18.53
C VAL A 282 -2.48 3.27 -18.99
N VAL A 283 -1.17 3.14 -19.08
CA VAL A 283 -0.49 1.85 -19.27
C VAL A 283 0.37 1.59 -18.03
N ILE A 284 0.09 0.51 -17.32
CA ILE A 284 0.83 0.09 -16.13
C ILE A 284 1.61 -1.17 -16.48
N THR A 285 2.93 -1.11 -16.34
CA THR A 285 3.80 -2.24 -16.67
C THR A 285 4.75 -2.58 -15.54
N MET A 286 4.91 -3.87 -15.29
CA MET A 286 5.82 -4.43 -14.31
C MET A 286 6.19 -5.87 -14.63
N TYR A 287 7.18 -6.39 -13.94
CA TYR A 287 7.58 -7.78 -14.02
C TYR A 287 6.89 -8.60 -12.92
N GLY A 288 6.37 -9.76 -13.29
CA GLY A 288 5.70 -10.67 -12.35
C GLY A 288 4.17 -10.54 -12.32
N ASN A 289 3.49 -11.70 -12.43
CA ASN A 289 2.03 -11.76 -12.51
C ASN A 289 1.36 -11.42 -11.18
N ASP A 290 1.97 -11.80 -10.05
CA ASP A 290 1.44 -11.51 -8.72
C ASP A 290 1.33 -10.00 -8.44
N LEU A 291 2.31 -9.21 -8.93
CA LEU A 291 2.26 -7.74 -8.86
C LEU A 291 1.16 -7.15 -9.75
N LEU A 292 1.02 -7.70 -10.96
CA LEU A 292 -0.04 -7.29 -11.88
C LEU A 292 -1.42 -7.57 -11.29
N ASP A 293 -1.62 -8.71 -10.61
CA ASP A 293 -2.89 -9.04 -9.94
C ASP A 293 -3.17 -8.12 -8.75
N GLN A 294 -2.15 -7.68 -8.01
CA GLN A 294 -2.30 -6.66 -6.95
C GLN A 294 -2.74 -5.32 -7.53
N TRP A 295 -2.08 -4.86 -8.60
CA TRP A 295 -2.49 -3.66 -9.30
C TRP A 295 -3.90 -3.80 -9.88
N ALA A 296 -4.25 -4.94 -10.49
CA ALA A 296 -5.58 -5.21 -11.00
C ALA A 296 -6.66 -5.08 -9.91
N THR A 297 -6.36 -5.58 -8.72
CA THR A 297 -7.26 -5.47 -7.56
C THR A 297 -7.43 -4.01 -7.12
N GLN A 298 -6.34 -3.23 -7.07
CA GLN A 298 -6.40 -1.81 -6.74
C GLN A 298 -7.13 -1.01 -7.83
N MET A 299 -6.86 -1.28 -9.10
CA MET A 299 -7.52 -0.57 -10.21
C MET A 299 -9.03 -0.80 -10.19
N ARG A 300 -9.50 -2.03 -10.00
CA ARG A 300 -10.94 -2.33 -9.87
C ARG A 300 -11.59 -1.62 -8.71
N LYS A 301 -10.86 -1.43 -7.62
CA LYS A 301 -11.36 -0.74 -6.43
C LYS A 301 -11.45 0.78 -6.63
N GLU A 302 -10.41 1.37 -7.22
CA GLU A 302 -10.25 2.83 -7.29
C GLU A 302 -10.84 3.46 -8.57
N PHE A 303 -10.87 2.70 -9.68
CA PHE A 303 -11.27 3.20 -11.01
C PHE A 303 -12.47 2.43 -11.55
N GLN A 304 -13.60 2.44 -10.83
CA GLN A 304 -14.82 1.70 -11.18
C GLN A 304 -15.48 2.20 -12.48
N SER A 305 -15.33 3.50 -12.80
CA SER A 305 -15.83 4.11 -14.03
C SER A 305 -14.93 3.90 -15.25
N LYS A 306 -13.73 3.31 -15.07
CA LYS A 306 -12.77 3.16 -16.14
C LYS A 306 -12.73 1.72 -16.66
N GLN A 307 -12.49 1.56 -17.96
CA GLN A 307 -12.31 0.25 -18.54
C GLN A 307 -10.93 -0.30 -18.22
N ILE A 308 -10.87 -1.45 -17.51
CA ILE A 308 -9.62 -2.10 -17.12
C ILE A 308 -9.32 -3.26 -18.04
N ASN A 309 -8.21 -3.18 -18.76
CA ASN A 309 -7.73 -4.18 -19.70
C ASN A 309 -6.51 -4.91 -19.16
N TYR A 310 -6.39 -6.19 -19.45
CA TYR A 310 -5.33 -7.06 -18.96
C TYR A 310 -4.56 -7.70 -20.11
N HIS A 311 -3.23 -7.65 -20.09
CA HIS A 311 -2.40 -8.29 -21.11
C HIS A 311 -1.19 -8.99 -20.48
N TYR A 312 -1.47 -10.02 -19.67
CA TYR A 312 -0.52 -10.92 -19.06
C TYR A 312 -1.14 -12.30 -18.88
N GLU A 313 -0.33 -13.36 -18.76
CA GLU A 313 -0.79 -14.76 -18.75
C GLU A 313 -1.70 -15.11 -19.94
N ALA A 314 -2.86 -15.70 -19.66
CA ALA A 314 -3.86 -16.04 -20.66
C ALA A 314 -4.71 -14.85 -21.15
N LYS A 315 -4.67 -13.70 -20.43
CA LYS A 315 -5.45 -12.50 -20.75
C LYS A 315 -4.81 -11.73 -21.90
N LYS A 316 -5.55 -11.45 -22.99
CA LYS A 316 -5.02 -10.86 -24.23
C LYS A 316 -5.83 -9.64 -24.70
N MET A 317 -6.04 -8.65 -23.82
CA MET A 317 -6.94 -7.51 -24.06
C MET A 317 -6.26 -6.27 -24.68
N MET A 318 -5.02 -6.36 -25.15
CA MET A 318 -4.31 -5.21 -25.77
C MET A 318 -5.11 -4.60 -26.94
N ASN A 319 -5.72 -5.42 -27.82
CA ASN A 319 -6.51 -4.90 -28.92
C ASN A 319 -7.78 -4.18 -28.45
N ASN A 320 -8.39 -4.63 -27.36
CA ASN A 320 -9.54 -3.97 -26.77
C ASN A 320 -9.17 -2.57 -26.25
N PHE A 321 -8.02 -2.44 -25.57
CA PHE A 321 -7.48 -1.15 -25.14
C PHE A 321 -7.23 -0.18 -26.32
N ILE A 322 -6.76 -0.68 -27.46
CA ILE A 322 -6.52 0.15 -28.65
C ILE A 322 -7.83 0.57 -29.33
N MET A 323 -8.86 -0.31 -29.32
CA MET A 323 -10.16 -0.03 -29.94
C MET A 323 -11.04 0.90 -29.10
N HIS A 324 -10.88 0.84 -27.77
CA HIS A 324 -11.62 1.65 -26.80
C HIS A 324 -10.62 2.39 -25.89
N PRO A 325 -9.92 3.41 -26.40
CA PRO A 325 -8.80 4.02 -25.71
C PRO A 325 -9.19 5.01 -24.63
N ASP A 326 -10.39 5.59 -24.71
CA ASP A 326 -10.81 6.63 -23.78
C ASP A 326 -11.24 6.00 -22.43
N ASP A 327 -10.88 6.66 -21.33
CA ASP A 327 -11.17 6.22 -19.98
C ASP A 327 -10.69 4.79 -19.68
N SER A 328 -9.52 4.44 -20.19
CA SER A 328 -9.04 3.08 -20.26
C SER A 328 -7.69 2.90 -19.55
N ILE A 329 -7.55 1.79 -18.82
CA ILE A 329 -6.33 1.38 -18.12
C ILE A 329 -5.90 0.02 -18.65
N LEU A 330 -4.64 -0.12 -19.06
CA LEU A 330 -4.03 -1.37 -19.48
C LEU A 330 -2.97 -1.82 -18.46
N LEU A 331 -3.17 -3.01 -17.90
CA LEU A 331 -2.15 -3.72 -17.13
C LEU A 331 -1.44 -4.71 -18.07
N ILE A 332 -0.14 -4.54 -18.26
CA ILE A 332 0.64 -5.32 -19.20
C ILE A 332 1.93 -5.83 -18.58
N SER A 333 2.24 -7.12 -18.82
CA SER A 333 3.51 -7.70 -18.38
C SER A 333 4.68 -6.96 -19.03
N ARG A 334 5.68 -6.60 -18.22
CA ARG A 334 6.90 -5.96 -18.68
C ARG A 334 7.81 -6.98 -19.36
N ASP A 335 7.39 -7.35 -20.55
CA ASP A 335 8.13 -8.10 -21.55
C ASP A 335 8.40 -7.18 -22.73
N SER A 336 9.63 -7.19 -23.25
CA SER A 336 10.04 -6.29 -24.34
C SER A 336 9.18 -6.50 -25.59
N GLY A 337 8.79 -7.74 -25.89
CA GLY A 337 7.95 -8.08 -27.02
C GLY A 337 6.53 -7.52 -26.87
N ASN A 338 5.95 -7.61 -25.66
CA ASN A 338 4.64 -7.06 -25.38
C ASN A 338 4.62 -5.54 -25.48
N LEU A 339 5.60 -4.85 -24.90
CA LEU A 339 5.68 -3.39 -24.98
C LEU A 339 5.99 -2.91 -26.38
N THR A 340 6.91 -3.55 -27.11
CA THR A 340 7.19 -3.25 -28.54
C THR A 340 5.92 -3.39 -29.38
N ARG A 341 5.15 -4.45 -29.17
CA ARG A 341 3.88 -4.65 -29.88
C ARG A 341 2.87 -3.56 -29.53
N LEU A 342 2.73 -3.21 -28.25
CA LEU A 342 1.84 -2.14 -27.81
C LEU A 342 2.21 -0.80 -28.47
N LEU A 343 3.48 -0.42 -28.42
CA LEU A 343 3.97 0.83 -29.03
C LEU A 343 3.73 0.86 -30.53
N ASN A 344 3.98 -0.25 -31.25
CA ASN A 344 3.70 -0.37 -32.68
C ASN A 344 2.20 -0.18 -33.00
N LEU A 345 1.30 -0.62 -32.12
CA LEU A 345 -0.13 -0.44 -32.28
C LEU A 345 -0.55 1.01 -31.98
N LEU A 346 0.00 1.62 -30.92
CA LEU A 346 -0.26 3.02 -30.56
C LEU A 346 0.23 4.00 -31.65
N GLU A 347 1.41 3.75 -32.23
CA GLU A 347 1.96 4.55 -33.34
C GLU A 347 1.07 4.54 -34.61
N LYS A 348 0.32 3.46 -34.83
CA LYS A 348 -0.57 3.30 -35.98
C LYS A 348 -2.01 3.71 -35.69
N ALA A 349 -2.38 3.83 -34.44
CA ALA A 349 -3.74 4.14 -34.05
C ALA A 349 -4.06 5.63 -34.26
N PRO A 350 -5.28 5.99 -34.68
CA PRO A 350 -5.68 7.39 -34.78
C PRO A 350 -5.82 8.01 -33.38
N GLY A 351 -5.22 9.17 -33.17
CA GLY A 351 -5.34 9.91 -31.91
C GLY A 351 -4.04 10.51 -31.39
N ASN A 352 -4.13 11.24 -30.29
CA ASN A 352 -2.98 11.95 -29.70
C ASN A 352 -2.39 11.17 -28.52
N TYR A 353 -2.00 9.92 -28.75
CA TYR A 353 -1.52 9.03 -27.68
C TYR A 353 -0.28 9.56 -26.95
N LEU A 354 0.56 10.34 -27.59
CA LEU A 354 1.79 10.90 -26.99
C LEU A 354 1.50 11.88 -25.87
N ASN A 355 0.40 12.62 -25.94
CA ASN A 355 0.12 13.71 -25.01
C ASN A 355 -0.89 13.34 -23.92
N ASP A 356 -1.71 12.31 -24.12
CA ASP A 356 -2.82 11.94 -23.24
C ASP A 356 -2.75 10.50 -22.70
N THR A 357 -1.58 9.85 -22.81
CA THR A 357 -1.29 8.55 -22.22
C THR A 357 -0.27 8.71 -21.08
N LEU A 358 -0.57 8.13 -19.91
CA LEU A 358 0.37 7.96 -18.81
C LEU A 358 0.96 6.55 -18.84
N PHE A 359 2.28 6.45 -18.95
CA PHE A 359 2.99 5.20 -18.72
C PHE A 359 3.49 5.13 -17.27
N ILE A 360 3.18 4.03 -16.57
CA ILE A 360 3.66 3.74 -15.22
C ILE A 360 4.54 2.48 -15.27
N PHE A 361 5.77 2.62 -14.85
CA PHE A 361 6.75 1.54 -14.71
C PHE A 361 6.94 1.26 -13.23
N ASP A 362 6.26 0.24 -12.68
CA ASP A 362 6.51 -0.17 -11.30
C ASP A 362 7.76 -1.04 -11.22
N GLU A 363 8.53 -0.92 -10.13
CA GLU A 363 9.88 -1.45 -10.01
C GLU A 363 10.73 -1.11 -11.26
N VAL A 364 10.80 0.18 -11.57
CA VAL A 364 11.35 0.73 -12.83
C VAL A 364 12.81 0.33 -13.11
N HIS A 365 13.60 0.03 -12.06
CA HIS A 365 14.97 -0.45 -12.21
C HIS A 365 15.08 -1.68 -13.13
N GLY A 366 14.06 -2.53 -13.18
CA GLY A 366 14.04 -3.69 -14.07
C GLY A 366 13.83 -3.34 -15.56
N ALA A 367 13.41 -2.10 -15.89
CA ALA A 367 13.22 -1.66 -17.26
C ALA A 367 14.56 -1.29 -17.96
N GLY A 368 15.67 -1.13 -17.23
CA GLY A 368 16.99 -0.88 -17.80
C GLY A 368 17.75 -2.14 -18.25
N SER A 369 17.10 -3.28 -18.48
CA SER A 369 17.78 -4.48 -18.98
C SER A 369 18.23 -4.32 -20.44
N ALA A 370 19.29 -5.01 -20.85
CA ALA A 370 19.85 -4.93 -22.20
C ALA A 370 18.80 -5.11 -23.32
N THR A 371 17.87 -6.07 -23.14
CA THR A 371 16.78 -6.30 -24.10
C THR A 371 15.80 -5.12 -24.20
N PHE A 372 15.59 -4.39 -23.09
CA PHE A 372 14.78 -3.17 -23.10
C PHE A 372 15.50 -2.02 -23.78
N VAL A 373 16.77 -1.83 -23.45
CA VAL A 373 17.62 -0.82 -24.10
C VAL A 373 17.61 -1.01 -25.62
N GLU A 374 17.85 -2.23 -26.08
CA GLU A 374 17.87 -2.56 -27.51
C GLU A 374 16.53 -2.30 -28.23
N ASN A 375 15.41 -2.66 -27.60
CA ASN A 375 14.11 -2.67 -28.29
C ASN A 375 13.26 -1.41 -28.07
N LEU A 376 13.55 -0.62 -27.04
CA LEU A 376 12.65 0.46 -26.60
C LEU A 376 13.31 1.83 -26.52
N SER A 377 14.63 1.96 -26.78
CA SER A 377 15.30 3.26 -26.80
C SER A 377 14.68 4.22 -27.82
N GLY A 378 14.39 5.44 -27.39
CA GLY A 378 13.74 6.49 -28.18
C GLY A 378 12.24 6.31 -28.38
N ARG A 379 11.61 5.28 -27.79
CA ARG A 379 10.19 4.96 -28.07
C ARG A 379 9.25 5.34 -26.93
N ILE A 380 9.76 5.51 -25.71
CA ILE A 380 8.96 5.87 -24.53
C ILE A 380 9.10 7.37 -24.26
N SER A 381 10.28 7.93 -24.44
CA SER A 381 10.57 9.36 -24.25
C SER A 381 9.64 10.34 -24.99
N PRO A 382 9.05 10.03 -26.16
CA PRO A 382 8.07 10.92 -26.79
C PRO A 382 6.76 11.11 -26.03
N TYR A 383 6.39 10.17 -25.14
CA TYR A 383 5.17 10.31 -24.35
C TYR A 383 5.33 11.37 -23.27
N ARG A 384 4.34 12.25 -23.13
CA ARG A 384 4.36 13.37 -22.20
C ARG A 384 4.39 12.93 -20.73
N PHE A 385 3.63 11.90 -20.38
CA PHE A 385 3.50 11.44 -18.99
C PHE A 385 4.15 10.07 -18.81
N ARG A 386 5.25 10.03 -18.07
CA ARG A 386 6.03 8.82 -17.80
C ARG A 386 6.41 8.79 -16.32
N LEU A 387 5.96 7.78 -15.60
CA LEU A 387 6.17 7.63 -14.16
C LEU A 387 6.93 6.34 -13.88
N GLY A 388 8.11 6.45 -13.30
CA GLY A 388 8.85 5.33 -12.73
C GLY A 388 8.65 5.26 -11.21
N LEU A 389 8.43 4.06 -10.68
CA LEU A 389 8.33 3.79 -9.25
C LEU A 389 9.43 2.79 -8.87
N SER A 390 10.23 3.10 -7.87
CA SER A 390 11.21 2.17 -7.29
C SER A 390 11.59 2.61 -5.88
N ALA A 391 12.05 1.68 -5.06
CA ALA A 391 12.72 2.01 -3.81
C ALA A 391 14.18 2.44 -4.06
N THR A 392 14.81 1.87 -5.07
CA THR A 392 16.20 2.09 -5.48
C THR A 392 16.25 2.07 -7.01
N PRO A 393 16.06 3.21 -7.67
CA PRO A 393 15.98 3.26 -9.13
C PRO A 393 17.34 3.04 -9.83
N GLN A 394 18.43 3.36 -9.15
CA GLN A 394 19.78 3.22 -9.70
C GLN A 394 20.17 1.73 -9.78
N ARG A 395 20.67 1.34 -10.93
CA ARG A 395 21.22 0.01 -11.21
C ARG A 395 22.72 0.02 -10.95
N GLU A 396 23.16 -0.83 -10.05
CA GLU A 396 24.58 -0.92 -9.72
C GLU A 396 25.34 -1.58 -10.88
N TYR A 397 26.45 -0.99 -11.30
CA TYR A 397 27.34 -1.50 -12.38
C TYR A 397 26.64 -1.66 -13.75
N ASP A 398 25.66 -0.82 -14.06
CA ASP A 398 24.91 -0.86 -15.31
C ASP A 398 24.61 0.58 -15.81
N ASP A 399 25.66 1.23 -16.34
CA ASP A 399 25.56 2.61 -16.81
C ASP A 399 24.60 2.73 -17.99
N GLU A 400 24.62 1.78 -18.93
CA GLU A 400 23.73 1.76 -20.10
C GLU A 400 22.25 1.67 -19.68
N GLY A 401 21.95 0.79 -18.71
CA GLY A 401 20.62 0.69 -18.14
C GLY A 401 20.18 1.94 -17.40
N ASN A 402 21.09 2.60 -16.67
CA ASN A 402 20.82 3.87 -15.99
C ASN A 402 20.56 5.01 -16.98
N ASP A 403 21.36 5.11 -18.04
CA ASP A 403 21.18 6.08 -19.12
C ASP A 403 19.85 5.88 -19.85
N PHE A 404 19.46 4.63 -20.10
CA PHE A 404 18.17 4.30 -20.66
C PHE A 404 17.02 4.80 -19.75
N LEU A 405 17.07 4.52 -18.45
CA LEU A 405 16.04 4.97 -17.51
C LEU A 405 15.97 6.50 -17.47
N LEU A 406 17.11 7.19 -17.45
CA LEU A 406 17.16 8.64 -17.46
C LEU A 406 16.56 9.23 -18.74
N ASN A 407 16.87 8.67 -19.90
CA ASN A 407 16.43 9.18 -21.19
C ASN A 407 14.96 8.85 -21.48
N GLU A 408 14.52 7.63 -21.18
CA GLU A 408 13.18 7.16 -21.52
C GLU A 408 12.12 7.53 -20.46
N ILE A 409 12.46 7.43 -19.19
CA ILE A 409 11.51 7.70 -18.09
C ILE A 409 11.71 9.10 -17.52
N GLY A 410 12.96 9.46 -17.24
CA GLY A 410 13.37 10.75 -16.69
C GLY A 410 14.18 10.62 -15.40
N PRO A 411 14.61 11.76 -14.83
CA PRO A 411 15.40 11.78 -13.60
C PRO A 411 14.57 11.37 -12.38
N VAL A 412 15.24 11.10 -11.26
CA VAL A 412 14.59 11.02 -9.94
C VAL A 412 14.09 12.43 -9.59
N ILE A 413 12.77 12.58 -9.47
CA ILE A 413 12.10 13.85 -9.18
C ILE A 413 11.64 13.98 -7.73
N PHE A 414 11.57 12.85 -7.02
CA PHE A 414 11.23 12.79 -5.60
C PHE A 414 11.91 11.59 -4.96
N GLU A 415 12.45 11.80 -3.76
CA GLU A 415 13.06 10.74 -2.95
C GLU A 415 12.45 10.70 -1.55
N PHE A 416 12.20 9.48 -1.07
CA PHE A 416 11.76 9.21 0.29
C PHE A 416 12.37 7.88 0.75
N SER A 417 13.45 8.00 1.51
CA SER A 417 14.31 6.88 1.88
C SER A 417 13.73 6.00 2.99
N LEU A 418 14.36 4.85 3.26
CA LEU A 418 14.05 4.01 4.44
C LEU A 418 14.25 4.81 5.74
N LYS A 419 15.30 5.65 5.80
CA LYS A 419 15.58 6.50 6.94
C LYS A 419 14.43 7.45 7.21
N ASP A 420 13.99 8.21 6.19
CA ASP A 420 12.84 9.13 6.30
C ASP A 420 11.57 8.41 6.76
N ALA A 421 11.35 7.18 6.25
CA ALA A 421 10.18 6.40 6.60
C ALA A 421 10.19 5.89 8.04
N ILE A 422 11.35 5.54 8.59
CA ILE A 422 11.52 5.17 10.00
C ILE A 422 11.38 6.40 10.88
N GLU A 423 12.04 7.51 10.57
CA GLU A 423 11.97 8.77 11.32
C GLU A 423 10.51 9.27 11.43
N LYS A 424 9.73 9.17 10.36
CA LYS A 424 8.30 9.53 10.36
C LYS A 424 7.37 8.44 10.91
N GLY A 425 7.91 7.35 11.42
CA GLY A 425 7.14 6.25 11.98
C GLY A 425 6.18 5.59 10.96
N ILE A 426 6.47 5.65 9.67
CA ILE A 426 5.77 4.90 8.61
C ILE A 426 6.23 3.46 8.60
N LEU A 427 7.52 3.26 8.83
CA LEU A 427 8.15 1.97 9.05
C LEU A 427 8.57 1.84 10.52
N CYS A 428 8.69 0.60 11.01
CA CYS A 428 9.18 0.36 12.36
C CYS A 428 10.72 0.46 12.41
N GLU A 429 11.24 0.70 13.60
CA GLU A 429 12.65 0.58 13.93
C GLU A 429 13.09 -0.88 13.82
N PHE A 430 14.40 -1.12 13.71
CA PHE A 430 14.93 -2.49 13.70
C PHE A 430 16.27 -2.60 14.41
N ASN A 431 16.54 -3.81 14.88
CA ASN A 431 17.83 -4.23 15.39
C ASN A 431 18.60 -4.92 14.25
N TYR A 432 19.84 -4.57 14.05
CA TYR A 432 20.75 -5.23 13.12
C TYR A 432 21.74 -6.07 13.91
N ILE A 433 21.76 -7.36 13.63
CA ILE A 433 22.55 -8.37 14.33
C ILE A 433 23.47 -9.04 13.32
N THR A 434 24.77 -8.93 13.51
CA THR A 434 25.77 -9.56 12.62
C THR A 434 26.33 -10.83 13.24
N LEU A 435 26.47 -11.86 12.42
CA LEU A 435 27.10 -13.13 12.79
C LEU A 435 28.38 -13.28 11.95
N PRO A 436 29.56 -13.34 12.57
CA PRO A 436 30.80 -13.54 11.85
C PRO A 436 30.88 -14.98 11.33
N TYR A 437 31.38 -15.15 10.11
CA TYR A 437 31.66 -16.47 9.54
C TYR A 437 33.01 -16.48 8.83
N THR A 438 33.54 -17.68 8.63
CA THR A 438 34.79 -17.92 7.89
C THR A 438 34.54 -18.89 6.73
N LEU A 439 35.43 -18.90 5.73
CA LEU A 439 35.41 -19.89 4.67
C LEU A 439 36.25 -21.09 5.06
N SER A 440 35.76 -22.30 4.80
CA SER A 440 36.53 -23.52 4.92
C SER A 440 37.73 -23.50 3.95
N GLU A 441 38.74 -24.34 4.21
CA GLU A 441 39.90 -24.47 3.32
C GLU A 441 39.51 -24.91 1.90
N GLU A 442 38.49 -25.75 1.76
CA GLU A 442 37.97 -26.17 0.47
C GLU A 442 37.32 -25.01 -0.29
N GLU A 443 36.53 -24.16 0.39
CA GLU A 443 35.90 -22.98 -0.17
C GLU A 443 36.94 -21.92 -0.59
N LYS A 444 37.97 -21.69 0.24
CA LYS A 444 39.12 -20.84 -0.09
C LYS A 444 39.88 -21.35 -1.33
N GLN A 445 40.15 -22.65 -1.41
CA GLN A 445 40.80 -23.24 -2.58
C GLN A 445 39.90 -23.12 -3.83
N ARG A 446 38.60 -23.31 -3.70
CA ARG A 446 37.66 -23.13 -4.82
C ARG A 446 37.69 -21.71 -5.34
N LYS A 447 37.70 -20.70 -4.46
CA LYS A 447 37.87 -19.27 -4.86
C LYS A 447 39.17 -19.03 -5.60
N LYS A 448 40.31 -19.54 -5.05
CA LYS A 448 41.63 -19.41 -5.70
C LYS A 448 41.66 -20.05 -7.09
N ARG A 449 41.03 -21.22 -7.29
CA ARG A 449 40.94 -21.88 -8.60
C ARG A 449 40.15 -21.05 -9.61
N LEU A 450 39.00 -20.45 -9.19
CA LEU A 450 38.18 -19.60 -10.06
C LEU A 450 38.95 -18.35 -10.51
N ILE A 451 39.61 -17.68 -9.58
CA ILE A 451 40.42 -16.48 -9.86
C ILE A 451 41.62 -16.84 -10.77
N GLY A 452 42.34 -17.96 -10.48
CA GLY A 452 43.44 -18.44 -11.28
C GLY A 452 43.01 -18.79 -12.71
N ALA A 453 41.89 -19.50 -12.87
CA ALA A 453 41.36 -19.83 -14.20
C ALA A 453 40.96 -18.58 -15.00
N PHE A 454 40.38 -17.60 -14.34
CA PHE A 454 39.99 -16.33 -14.96
C PHE A 454 41.24 -15.55 -15.43
N ASN A 455 42.25 -15.43 -14.56
CA ASN A 455 43.51 -14.74 -14.90
C ASN A 455 44.23 -15.43 -16.05
N ALA A 456 44.32 -16.76 -16.07
CA ALA A 456 44.92 -17.54 -17.15
C ALA A 456 44.22 -17.28 -18.51
N LYS A 457 42.89 -17.27 -18.53
CA LYS A 457 42.09 -16.91 -19.73
C LYS A 457 42.39 -15.48 -20.21
N ARG A 458 42.42 -14.53 -19.28
CA ARG A 458 42.71 -13.12 -19.57
C ARG A 458 44.12 -12.94 -20.16
N GLU A 459 45.13 -13.65 -19.60
CA GLU A 459 46.50 -13.63 -20.10
C GLU A 459 46.65 -14.32 -21.48
N ALA A 460 45.80 -15.33 -21.75
CA ALA A 460 45.73 -15.97 -23.06
C ALA A 460 44.98 -15.17 -24.13
N GLY A 461 44.38 -14.01 -23.78
CA GLY A 461 43.57 -13.20 -24.68
C GLY A 461 42.20 -13.83 -25.02
N GLU A 462 41.73 -14.80 -24.24
CA GLU A 462 40.44 -15.41 -24.41
C GLU A 462 39.31 -14.50 -23.84
N PRO A 463 38.09 -14.60 -24.37
CA PRO A 463 36.95 -13.86 -23.82
C PRO A 463 36.74 -14.19 -22.34
N CYS A 464 36.78 -13.18 -21.49
CA CYS A 464 36.54 -13.29 -20.05
C CYS A 464 35.38 -12.42 -19.65
N ASP A 465 34.47 -12.99 -18.84
CA ASP A 465 33.35 -12.25 -18.25
C ASP A 465 33.60 -12.08 -16.74
N GLU A 466 33.91 -10.84 -16.34
CA GLU A 466 34.10 -10.49 -14.93
C GLU A 466 32.82 -10.70 -14.11
N LYS A 467 31.63 -10.47 -14.70
CA LYS A 467 30.34 -10.68 -14.02
C LYS A 467 30.13 -12.15 -13.68
N ASP A 468 30.52 -13.08 -14.57
CA ASP A 468 30.45 -14.52 -14.32
C ASP A 468 31.40 -14.91 -13.17
N LEU A 469 32.63 -14.39 -13.14
CA LEU A 469 33.55 -14.62 -12.04
C LEU A 469 32.96 -14.12 -10.69
N PHE A 470 32.52 -12.87 -10.62
CA PHE A 470 31.95 -12.30 -9.40
C PHE A 470 30.70 -13.07 -8.93
N THR A 471 29.87 -13.54 -9.86
CA THR A 471 28.70 -14.35 -9.55
C THR A 471 29.12 -15.68 -8.88
N LYS A 472 30.14 -16.35 -9.41
CA LYS A 472 30.66 -17.62 -8.86
C LYS A 472 31.34 -17.42 -7.49
N LEU A 473 32.10 -16.33 -7.33
CA LEU A 473 32.72 -16.00 -6.03
C LEU A 473 31.66 -15.63 -4.98
N SER A 474 30.66 -14.85 -5.35
CA SER A 474 29.54 -14.52 -4.50
C SER A 474 28.73 -15.75 -4.07
N PHE A 475 28.54 -16.72 -4.98
CA PHE A 475 27.87 -17.97 -4.67
C PHE A 475 28.58 -18.73 -3.54
N ILE A 476 29.92 -18.80 -3.55
CA ILE A 476 30.69 -19.46 -2.49
C ILE A 476 30.45 -18.76 -1.15
N ASN A 477 30.50 -17.43 -1.09
CA ASN A 477 30.27 -16.68 0.13
C ASN A 477 28.84 -16.88 0.65
N LYS A 478 27.84 -16.92 -0.24
CA LYS A 478 26.43 -17.09 0.10
C LYS A 478 26.08 -18.48 0.60
N THR A 479 26.88 -19.49 0.23
CA THR A 479 26.68 -20.89 0.60
C THR A 479 27.75 -21.43 1.55
N ALA A 480 28.50 -20.57 2.23
CA ALA A 480 29.53 -20.95 3.18
C ALA A 480 28.94 -21.80 4.32
N ILE A 481 29.57 -22.94 4.59
CA ILE A 481 29.07 -23.94 5.55
C ILE A 481 29.14 -23.42 6.99
N ASP A 482 30.16 -22.63 7.32
CA ASP A 482 30.33 -22.08 8.67
C ASP A 482 29.13 -21.22 9.10
N LYS A 483 28.42 -20.56 8.17
CA LYS A 483 27.21 -19.81 8.49
C LYS A 483 26.14 -20.66 9.18
N ILE A 484 26.03 -21.93 8.78
CA ILE A 484 25.07 -22.88 9.39
C ILE A 484 25.44 -23.15 10.85
N SER A 485 26.74 -23.35 11.13
CA SER A 485 27.23 -23.57 12.48
C SER A 485 27.08 -22.36 13.38
N GLN A 486 27.37 -21.16 12.84
CA GLN A 486 27.17 -19.90 13.55
C GLN A 486 25.68 -19.65 13.86
N PHE A 487 24.81 -19.96 12.89
CA PHE A 487 23.37 -19.84 13.07
C PHE A 487 22.83 -20.83 14.13
N ASP A 488 23.24 -22.12 14.06
CA ASP A 488 22.82 -23.15 15.02
C ASP A 488 23.17 -22.72 16.47
N SER A 489 24.40 -22.24 16.67
CA SER A 489 24.88 -21.75 17.96
C SER A 489 24.12 -20.51 18.43
N PHE A 490 23.81 -19.59 17.53
CA PHE A 490 23.12 -18.34 17.81
C PHE A 490 21.64 -18.57 18.15
N ILE A 491 20.94 -19.39 17.38
CA ILE A 491 19.50 -19.61 17.51
C ILE A 491 19.15 -20.50 18.70
N ALA A 492 20.07 -21.33 19.17
CA ALA A 492 19.86 -22.22 20.32
C ALA A 492 19.37 -21.51 21.59
N SER A 493 19.75 -20.23 21.77
CA SER A 493 19.32 -19.41 22.92
C SER A 493 18.33 -18.31 22.55
N ARG A 494 17.84 -18.27 21.29
CA ARG A 494 16.99 -17.19 20.73
C ARG A 494 15.94 -17.74 19.78
N THR A 495 15.29 -18.81 20.16
CA THR A 495 14.29 -19.50 19.32
C THR A 495 13.10 -18.62 18.97
N GLU A 496 12.82 -17.58 19.76
CA GLU A 496 11.81 -16.56 19.48
C GLU A 496 12.04 -15.81 18.16
N LEU A 497 13.28 -15.74 17.67
CA LEU A 497 13.60 -15.13 16.38
C LEU A 497 13.13 -15.96 15.16
N LEU A 498 12.72 -17.21 15.39
CA LEU A 498 12.08 -18.05 14.36
C LEU A 498 10.57 -17.76 14.22
N GLU A 499 9.97 -17.01 15.14
CA GLU A 499 8.58 -16.60 15.02
C GLU A 499 8.44 -15.42 14.04
N LYS A 500 7.45 -15.51 13.14
CA LYS A 500 7.21 -14.49 12.09
C LYS A 500 8.50 -14.19 11.28
N CYS A 501 9.26 -15.23 10.95
CA CYS A 501 10.60 -15.16 10.39
C CYS A 501 10.62 -15.53 8.91
N ILE A 502 11.38 -14.78 8.11
CA ILE A 502 11.74 -15.16 6.73
C ILE A 502 13.25 -15.34 6.66
N ILE A 503 13.67 -16.50 6.15
CA ILE A 503 15.08 -16.85 5.93
C ILE A 503 15.37 -16.85 4.43
N PHE A 504 16.28 -15.99 3.99
CA PHE A 504 16.71 -15.92 2.59
C PHE A 504 17.96 -16.75 2.36
N VAL A 505 17.85 -17.79 1.53
CA VAL A 505 18.95 -18.69 1.14
C VAL A 505 19.30 -18.58 -0.33
N GLN A 506 20.49 -19.00 -0.72
CA GLN A 506 20.98 -18.87 -2.10
C GLN A 506 20.41 -19.94 -3.03
N SER A 507 20.24 -21.17 -2.55
CA SER A 507 19.76 -22.32 -3.32
C SER A 507 18.93 -23.26 -2.46
N MET A 508 18.15 -24.12 -3.11
CA MET A 508 17.35 -25.15 -2.44
C MET A 508 18.24 -26.14 -1.69
N ASP A 509 19.36 -26.56 -2.29
CA ASP A 509 20.31 -27.50 -1.66
C ASP A 509 20.88 -26.96 -0.35
N TYR A 510 21.23 -25.65 -0.34
CA TYR A 510 21.68 -24.99 0.89
C TYR A 510 20.55 -24.85 1.91
N GLY A 511 19.34 -24.62 1.43
CA GLY A 511 18.13 -24.60 2.25
C GLY A 511 17.84 -25.95 2.92
N LEU A 512 18.11 -27.07 2.27
CA LEU A 512 17.99 -28.43 2.87
C LEU A 512 18.89 -28.59 4.08
N LEU A 513 20.16 -28.16 3.98
CA LEU A 513 21.08 -28.21 5.12
C LEU A 513 20.59 -27.36 6.31
N LEU A 514 19.93 -26.25 6.01
CA LEU A 514 19.38 -25.37 7.04
C LEU A 514 18.13 -25.96 7.69
N GLN A 515 17.32 -26.74 6.97
CA GLN A 515 16.14 -27.41 7.51
C GLN A 515 16.53 -28.43 8.60
N ASP A 516 17.68 -29.09 8.48
CA ASP A 516 18.21 -29.98 9.52
C ASP A 516 18.47 -29.23 10.83
N VAL A 517 18.92 -28.00 10.75
CA VAL A 517 19.12 -27.14 11.93
C VAL A 517 17.76 -26.64 12.47
N LEU A 518 16.88 -26.15 11.61
CA LEU A 518 15.58 -25.60 12.02
C LEU A 518 14.72 -26.65 12.72
N SER A 519 14.72 -27.89 12.25
CA SER A 519 13.95 -28.97 12.83
C SER A 519 14.31 -29.30 14.30
N LYS A 520 15.47 -28.85 14.79
CA LYS A 520 15.86 -28.95 16.20
C LYS A 520 15.10 -27.97 17.10
N TYR A 521 14.61 -26.85 16.53
CA TYR A 521 14.08 -25.70 17.29
C TYR A 521 12.61 -25.43 17.03
N THR A 522 12.08 -25.79 15.85
CA THR A 522 10.68 -25.60 15.50
C THR A 522 10.21 -26.64 14.49
N ASP A 523 8.96 -27.08 14.61
CA ASP A 523 8.23 -27.89 13.62
C ASP A 523 7.35 -27.03 12.69
N ARG A 524 7.23 -25.72 13.00
CA ARG A 524 6.39 -24.77 12.28
C ARG A 524 7.14 -24.00 11.20
N TYR A 525 8.06 -24.63 10.48
CA TYR A 525 8.74 -24.04 9.33
C TYR A 525 8.28 -24.68 8.02
N HIS A 526 8.43 -23.96 6.93
CA HIS A 526 8.18 -24.45 5.57
C HIS A 526 9.07 -23.76 4.55
N THR A 527 9.18 -24.36 3.36
CA THR A 527 9.84 -23.74 2.21
C THR A 527 8.86 -22.95 1.37
N TYR A 528 9.39 -21.95 0.64
CA TYR A 528 8.69 -21.24 -0.40
C TYR A 528 9.65 -20.93 -1.56
N TYR A 529 9.90 -21.97 -2.38
CA TYR A 529 10.72 -21.89 -3.58
C TYR A 529 9.86 -21.71 -4.84
N ALA A 530 10.50 -21.69 -6.02
CA ALA A 530 9.81 -21.40 -7.28
C ALA A 530 8.62 -22.32 -7.57
N ASP A 531 8.73 -23.60 -7.21
CA ASP A 531 7.73 -24.64 -7.48
C ASP A 531 6.78 -24.89 -6.31
N ASP A 532 6.97 -24.21 -5.17
CA ASP A 532 6.11 -24.37 -4.00
C ASP A 532 4.75 -23.65 -4.18
N GLU A 533 3.72 -24.23 -3.57
CA GLU A 533 2.36 -23.69 -3.62
C GLU A 533 2.22 -22.36 -2.87
N LYS A 534 1.39 -21.45 -3.37
CA LYS A 534 1.02 -20.21 -2.67
C LYS A 534 0.42 -20.43 -1.28
N LYS A 535 -0.16 -21.61 -1.04
CA LYS A 535 -0.73 -22.01 0.25
C LYS A 535 0.26 -21.93 1.41
N ASN A 536 1.56 -22.20 1.18
CA ASN A 536 2.58 -22.09 2.22
C ASN A 536 2.74 -20.64 2.69
N LEU A 537 2.63 -19.70 1.78
CA LEU A 537 2.69 -18.29 2.06
C LEU A 537 1.43 -17.79 2.80
N GLU A 538 0.26 -18.27 2.41
CA GLU A 538 -1.01 -17.99 3.10
C GLU A 538 -0.97 -18.54 4.52
N ASN A 539 -0.49 -19.78 4.71
CA ASN A 539 -0.31 -20.37 6.02
C ASN A 539 0.69 -19.60 6.91
N PHE A 540 1.72 -19.01 6.30
CA PHE A 540 2.65 -18.15 7.01
C PHE A 540 1.99 -16.81 7.40
N ALA A 541 1.22 -16.20 6.50
CA ALA A 541 0.47 -14.98 6.78
C ALA A 541 -0.58 -15.18 7.89
N ASP A 542 -1.24 -16.35 7.91
CA ASP A 542 -2.21 -16.75 8.94
C ASP A 542 -1.55 -17.17 10.28
N GLY A 543 -0.21 -17.20 10.36
CA GLY A 543 0.54 -17.63 11.55
C GLY A 543 0.53 -19.13 11.83
N LYS A 544 0.08 -19.98 10.88
CA LYS A 544 0.16 -21.44 10.98
C LYS A 544 1.61 -21.93 10.80
N ILE A 545 2.39 -21.21 10.02
CA ILE A 545 3.84 -21.38 9.83
C ILE A 545 4.52 -20.20 10.50
N SER A 546 5.53 -20.46 11.32
CA SER A 546 6.31 -19.43 12.02
C SER A 546 7.50 -18.95 11.21
N CYS A 547 8.13 -19.85 10.44
CA CYS A 547 9.37 -19.61 9.74
C CYS A 547 9.28 -20.06 8.28
N LEU A 548 9.63 -19.17 7.35
CA LEU A 548 9.57 -19.44 5.91
C LEU A 548 10.96 -19.34 5.28
N LEU A 549 11.44 -20.44 4.65
CA LEU A 549 12.69 -20.46 3.89
C LEU A 549 12.41 -20.14 2.42
N THR A 550 13.17 -19.22 1.84
CA THR A 550 12.98 -18.82 0.44
C THR A 550 14.29 -18.42 -0.25
N CYS A 551 14.37 -18.62 -1.57
CA CYS A 551 15.47 -18.11 -2.38
C CYS A 551 15.17 -16.67 -2.87
N LYS A 552 14.40 -16.53 -3.94
CA LYS A 552 14.13 -15.22 -4.59
C LYS A 552 12.64 -14.83 -4.61
N LYS A 553 11.75 -15.83 -4.52
CA LYS A 553 10.32 -15.66 -4.84
C LYS A 553 9.56 -14.67 -3.93
N VAL A 554 10.01 -14.50 -2.69
CA VAL A 554 9.37 -13.59 -1.72
C VAL A 554 9.91 -12.16 -1.80
N SER A 555 10.97 -11.90 -2.58
CA SER A 555 11.52 -10.54 -2.70
C SER A 555 10.60 -9.58 -3.46
N GLU A 556 9.63 -10.07 -4.24
CA GLU A 556 8.73 -9.23 -5.05
C GLU A 556 7.25 -9.52 -4.73
N GLY A 557 6.48 -8.48 -4.46
CA GLY A 557 5.03 -8.46 -4.66
C GLY A 557 4.09 -8.97 -3.57
N ILE A 558 4.52 -9.50 -2.42
CA ILE A 558 3.59 -10.05 -1.43
C ILE A 558 3.56 -9.20 -0.15
N ASP A 559 2.35 -8.79 0.23
CA ASP A 559 2.13 -8.04 1.47
C ASP A 559 1.99 -8.99 2.67
N ILE A 560 3.08 -9.16 3.42
CA ILE A 560 3.06 -9.88 4.69
C ILE A 560 3.42 -8.87 5.78
N SER A 561 2.43 -8.20 6.34
CA SER A 561 2.62 -7.20 7.39
C SER A 561 3.07 -7.80 8.73
N SER A 562 2.92 -9.12 8.90
CA SER A 562 3.24 -9.81 10.17
C SER A 562 4.71 -10.16 10.35
N VAL A 563 5.58 -10.05 9.31
CA VAL A 563 7.01 -10.40 9.42
C VAL A 563 7.71 -9.50 10.44
N THR A 564 8.42 -10.11 11.38
CA THR A 564 9.20 -9.39 12.40
C THR A 564 10.70 -9.67 12.28
N ASN A 565 11.06 -10.88 11.87
CA ASN A 565 12.45 -11.34 11.82
C ASN A 565 12.86 -11.67 10.40
N ILE A 566 14.04 -11.25 10.00
CA ILE A 566 14.65 -11.59 8.70
C ILE A 566 16.06 -12.10 8.94
N ILE A 567 16.39 -13.22 8.30
CA ILE A 567 17.72 -13.83 8.34
C ILE A 567 18.27 -13.91 6.91
N LEU A 568 19.42 -13.28 6.68
CA LEU A 568 20.02 -13.10 5.36
C LEU A 568 21.22 -14.03 5.16
N PHE A 569 21.02 -15.31 4.87
CA PHE A 569 22.12 -16.21 4.46
C PHE A 569 22.66 -15.84 3.07
N ALA A 570 21.77 -15.44 2.18
CA ALA A 570 22.10 -15.03 0.81
C ALA A 570 22.04 -13.51 0.68
N SER A 571 23.01 -12.81 1.23
CA SER A 571 23.12 -11.36 1.09
C SER A 571 23.79 -10.99 -0.22
N ASP A 572 23.25 -10.01 -0.91
CA ASP A 572 23.83 -9.43 -2.11
C ASP A 572 24.55 -8.11 -1.79
N ARG A 573 25.53 -7.72 -2.62
CA ARG A 573 26.10 -6.38 -2.59
C ARG A 573 25.03 -5.34 -2.90
N SER A 574 24.04 -5.72 -3.71
CA SER A 574 22.98 -4.83 -4.15
C SER A 574 22.12 -4.33 -2.99
N ARG A 575 22.13 -3.02 -2.79
CA ARG A 575 21.25 -2.33 -1.83
C ARG A 575 19.77 -2.54 -2.18
N LEU A 576 19.45 -2.65 -3.47
CA LEU A 576 18.10 -2.89 -3.95
C LEU A 576 17.50 -4.17 -3.33
N VAL A 577 18.18 -5.31 -3.51
CA VAL A 577 17.67 -6.61 -3.04
C VAL A 577 17.57 -6.62 -1.51
N THR A 578 18.57 -6.09 -0.83
CA THR A 578 18.58 -5.99 0.63
C THR A 578 17.45 -5.09 1.12
N THR A 579 17.25 -3.90 0.52
CA THR A 579 16.17 -2.98 0.86
C THR A 579 14.78 -3.62 0.67
N GLN A 580 14.58 -4.36 -0.41
CA GLN A 580 13.32 -5.06 -0.66
C GLN A 580 13.06 -6.17 0.36
N ARG A 581 14.08 -6.91 0.77
CA ARG A 581 13.98 -7.97 1.78
C ARG A 581 13.65 -7.41 3.15
N ILE A 582 14.48 -6.47 3.66
CA ILE A 582 14.27 -5.89 5.01
C ILE A 582 13.00 -5.03 5.08
N GLY A 583 12.65 -4.33 4.00
CA GLY A 583 11.45 -3.49 3.93
C GLY A 583 10.14 -4.24 4.22
N ARG A 584 10.15 -5.58 4.16
CA ARG A 584 9.01 -6.41 4.56
C ARG A 584 8.85 -6.49 6.06
N ALA A 585 9.95 -6.71 6.78
CA ALA A 585 9.93 -6.74 8.25
C ALA A 585 9.69 -5.35 8.83
N LEU A 586 10.07 -4.28 8.13
CA LEU A 586 9.91 -2.91 8.62
C LEU A 586 8.47 -2.39 8.53
N ARG A 587 7.55 -3.10 7.88
CA ARG A 587 6.13 -2.69 7.88
C ARG A 587 5.58 -2.73 9.29
N LEU A 588 4.79 -1.69 9.60
CA LEU A 588 4.08 -1.65 10.88
C LEU A 588 3.05 -2.78 10.95
N ASP A 589 2.94 -3.38 12.11
CA ASP A 589 1.86 -4.32 12.43
C ASP A 589 0.73 -3.54 13.11
N LYS A 590 -0.48 -3.62 12.56
CA LYS A 590 -1.66 -2.94 13.15
C LYS A 590 -1.94 -3.42 14.57
N ASN A 591 -1.59 -4.68 14.85
CA ASN A 591 -1.78 -5.30 16.17
C ASN A 591 -0.61 -5.07 17.13
N ASN A 592 0.51 -4.48 16.64
CA ASN A 592 1.67 -4.14 17.47
C ASN A 592 2.29 -2.81 17.00
N PRO A 593 1.79 -1.67 17.50
CA PRO A 593 2.28 -0.33 17.13
C PRO A 593 3.75 -0.10 17.51
N ASN A 594 4.24 -0.79 18.54
CA ASN A 594 5.60 -0.71 19.06
C ASN A 594 6.53 -1.81 18.50
N LYS A 595 6.15 -2.41 17.38
CA LYS A 595 6.97 -3.42 16.72
C LYS A 595 8.36 -2.88 16.45
N VAL A 596 9.37 -3.69 16.81
CA VAL A 596 10.78 -3.54 16.39
C VAL A 596 11.13 -4.80 15.61
N ALA A 597 11.67 -4.64 14.40
CA ALA A 597 12.09 -5.77 13.60
C ALA A 597 13.51 -6.21 13.94
N ASN A 598 13.87 -7.46 13.61
CA ASN A 598 15.24 -7.94 13.72
C ASN A 598 15.74 -8.38 12.33
N VAL A 599 16.94 -7.93 11.99
CA VAL A 599 17.65 -8.30 10.75
C VAL A 599 18.96 -8.95 11.14
N ILE A 600 19.06 -10.25 10.87
CA ILE A 600 20.25 -11.07 11.14
C ILE A 600 21.01 -11.26 9.82
N ASP A 601 22.29 -10.92 9.80
CA ASP A 601 23.15 -10.98 8.61
C ASP A 601 24.47 -11.65 8.94
N PHE A 602 25.13 -12.19 7.93
CA PHE A 602 26.41 -12.91 8.06
C PHE A 602 27.53 -12.10 7.42
N ILE A 603 28.60 -11.88 8.18
CA ILE A 603 29.75 -11.06 7.77
C ILE A 603 31.01 -11.92 7.74
N LEU A 604 31.70 -11.90 6.60
CA LEU A 604 32.95 -12.65 6.41
C LEU A 604 34.08 -12.02 7.27
N SER A 605 34.66 -12.80 8.16
CA SER A 605 35.72 -12.34 9.10
C SER A 605 37.12 -12.37 8.50
N ASP A 606 37.39 -13.26 7.54
CA ASP A 606 38.72 -13.47 6.95
C ASP A 606 38.97 -12.51 5.77
N ILE A 607 38.99 -11.19 6.05
CA ILE A 607 39.27 -10.17 5.02
C ILE A 607 40.75 -9.82 5.11
N THR A 608 41.48 -9.94 3.99
CA THR A 608 42.82 -9.37 3.87
C THR A 608 42.71 -7.87 3.54
N GLU A 609 43.59 -7.05 4.13
CA GLU A 609 43.67 -5.60 3.87
C GLU A 609 43.72 -5.34 2.36
N GLY A 610 42.72 -4.62 1.84
CA GLY A 610 42.58 -4.27 0.43
C GLY A 610 41.47 -4.95 -0.36
N ASP A 611 40.80 -5.97 0.22
CA ASP A 611 39.59 -6.57 -0.36
C ASP A 611 38.37 -5.70 -0.07
N ASN A 612 37.87 -5.02 -1.08
CA ASN A 612 36.60 -4.30 -1.01
C ASN A 612 35.47 -5.33 -0.88
N ASN A 613 35.04 -5.61 0.36
CA ASN A 613 34.09 -6.71 0.63
C ASN A 613 32.66 -6.17 0.67
N ALA A 614 31.80 -6.77 -0.14
CA ALA A 614 30.36 -6.48 -0.17
C ALA A 614 29.68 -6.61 1.22
N ASP A 615 30.17 -7.49 2.07
CA ASP A 615 29.64 -7.72 3.42
C ASP A 615 29.94 -6.51 4.32
N THR A 616 31.16 -5.94 4.25
CA THR A 616 31.55 -4.75 5.05
C THR A 616 30.75 -3.50 4.64
N GLU A 617 30.61 -3.24 3.33
CA GLU A 617 29.82 -2.12 2.83
C GLU A 617 28.35 -2.22 3.30
N ARG A 618 27.79 -3.43 3.30
CA ARG A 618 26.43 -3.69 3.75
C ARG A 618 26.30 -3.54 5.26
N GLU A 619 27.29 -4.04 6.03
CA GLU A 619 27.33 -3.92 7.48
C GLU A 619 27.36 -2.45 7.92
N GLU A 620 28.22 -1.63 7.32
CA GLU A 620 28.29 -0.19 7.61
C GLU A 620 26.96 0.49 7.36
N TRP A 621 26.37 0.27 6.17
CA TRP A 621 25.11 0.88 5.78
C TRP A 621 23.92 0.44 6.68
N LEU A 622 23.77 -0.87 6.95
CA LEU A 622 22.68 -1.37 7.77
C LEU A 622 22.87 -0.98 9.25
N SER A 623 24.10 -0.95 9.75
CA SER A 623 24.41 -0.49 11.10
C SER A 623 24.06 0.99 11.30
N GLU A 624 24.35 1.83 10.28
CA GLU A 624 23.95 3.23 10.32
C GLU A 624 22.43 3.38 10.28
N LEU A 625 21.77 2.67 9.38
CA LEU A 625 20.31 2.70 9.24
C LEU A 625 19.60 2.20 10.51
N ALA A 626 20.13 1.18 11.17
CA ALA A 626 19.59 0.64 12.42
C ALA A 626 19.68 1.61 13.62
N LYS A 627 20.48 2.67 13.53
CA LYS A 627 20.53 3.75 14.54
C LYS A 627 19.39 4.75 14.39
N THR A 628 18.69 4.73 13.26
CA THR A 628 17.56 5.63 13.00
C THR A 628 16.42 5.34 13.98
N ARG A 629 15.89 6.39 14.59
CA ARG A 629 14.77 6.33 15.54
C ARG A 629 13.64 7.24 15.07
N ARG A 630 12.42 6.95 15.50
CA ARG A 630 11.27 7.83 15.28
C ARG A 630 11.53 9.18 15.93
N ILE A 631 11.21 10.23 15.22
CA ILE A 631 11.17 11.57 15.78
C ILE A 631 9.89 11.66 16.59
N ASN A 632 10.01 11.57 17.93
CA ASN A 632 8.89 11.83 18.82
C ASN A 632 8.75 13.35 18.96
N ASP A 633 7.60 13.92 18.59
CA ASP A 633 7.29 15.35 18.72
C ASP A 633 7.17 15.84 20.18
N GLU A 634 7.49 14.99 21.18
CA GLU A 634 7.42 15.32 22.61
C GLU A 634 8.63 16.08 23.17
N LYS A 635 9.55 16.57 22.32
CA LYS A 635 10.69 17.39 22.75
C LYS A 635 10.63 18.83 22.23
N SER A 636 9.57 19.56 22.60
CA SER A 636 9.58 21.03 22.49
C SER A 636 8.80 21.67 23.64
N ASP A 637 9.17 21.33 24.87
CA ASP A 637 8.90 22.15 26.03
C ASP A 637 10.08 21.94 27.05
N ASN A 638 11.14 22.71 26.84
CA ASN A 638 12.10 23.15 27.83
C ASN A 638 12.69 24.49 27.42
#